data_0d37da6842add808e9d8594b1fc2663a
#
_entry.id   0d37da6842add808e9d8594b1fc2663a
#
_cell.length_a   1.000
_cell.length_b   1.000
_cell.length_c   1.000
_cell.angle_alpha   90.00
_cell.angle_beta   90.00
_cell.angle_gamma   90.00
#
_symmetry.space_group_name_H-M   'P 1'
#
loop_
_entity.id
_entity.type
_entity.pdbx_description
1 polymer ?
#
loop_
_entity_poly.entity_id
_entity_poly.type
_entity_poly.pdbx_seq_one_letter_code
_entity_poly.pdbx_strand_id
1 'polypeptide(L)'
;FEKLIEKQLSFFWRPEEIDVSKDRIDYGKMSDHERHIFISNLKYQTLLDSIQGRSPNVALLPLVSLPELETWIETWAFSETIHSRSYTHIIRNITNDPSLIFDDIVGNKDIVERAEYTSRYYDDLINYQQAYNLHGEGVHKTDVGELDINMRDLKRKLYMCLMSVNVLEAIRFYVSFACSFAFAERGLMEGNA
;
A
#
# COMPACT_ATOMS: atom_id res chain seq x y z
N PHE A 1 -2.53 -7.03 21.07
CA PHE A 1 -3.17 -6.61 19.82
C PHE A 1 -4.26 -5.58 20.07
N GLU A 2 -5.11 -5.73 21.10
CA GLU A 2 -6.17 -4.79 21.42
C GLU A 2 -5.71 -3.32 21.44
N LYS A 3 -4.58 -3.01 22.09
CA LYS A 3 -4.01 -1.65 22.09
C LYS A 3 -3.62 -1.13 20.71
N LEU A 4 -3.25 -2.02 19.79
CA LEU A 4 -2.94 -1.64 18.40
C LEU A 4 -4.21 -1.37 17.62
N ILE A 5 -5.24 -2.18 17.81
CA ILE A 5 -6.56 -2.01 17.21
C ILE A 5 -7.16 -0.67 17.66
N GLU A 6 -7.21 -0.41 18.98
CA GLU A 6 -7.70 0.84 19.53
C GLU A 6 -6.94 2.06 19.00
N LYS A 7 -5.61 1.95 18.92
CA LYS A 7 -4.79 3.01 18.34
C LYS A 7 -5.10 3.24 16.87
N GLN A 8 -5.24 2.18 16.08
CA GLN A 8 -5.59 2.27 14.66
C GLN A 8 -6.95 2.96 14.47
N LEU A 9 -7.96 2.54 15.23
CA LEU A 9 -9.30 3.12 15.19
C LEU A 9 -9.32 4.58 15.63
N SER A 10 -8.42 5.00 16.54
CA SER A 10 -8.33 6.39 16.99
C SER A 10 -7.84 7.37 15.92
N PHE A 11 -7.23 6.87 14.85
CA PHE A 11 -6.78 7.65 13.70
C PHE A 11 -7.74 7.58 12.51
N PHE A 12 -8.94 7.04 12.69
CA PHE A 12 -9.91 6.95 11.62
C PHE A 12 -10.38 8.33 11.16
N TRP A 13 -10.41 8.53 9.86
CA TRP A 13 -10.99 9.71 9.22
C TRP A 13 -11.68 9.32 7.91
N ARG A 14 -12.47 10.23 7.37
CA ARG A 14 -13.04 10.10 6.04
C ARG A 14 -12.38 11.10 5.11
N PRO A 15 -11.99 10.71 3.87
CA PRO A 15 -11.35 11.63 2.93
C PRO A 15 -12.14 12.92 2.68
N GLU A 16 -13.47 12.82 2.73
CA GLU A 16 -14.38 13.94 2.50
C GLU A 16 -14.40 14.98 3.65
N GLU A 17 -13.80 14.67 4.80
CA GLU A 17 -13.65 15.60 5.93
C GLU A 17 -12.53 16.63 5.70
N ILE A 18 -11.64 16.36 4.76
CA ILE A 18 -10.54 17.25 4.40
C ILE A 18 -10.93 18.13 3.22
N ASP A 19 -10.90 19.45 3.43
CA ASP A 19 -11.17 20.41 2.38
C ASP A 19 -9.93 20.61 1.47
N VAL A 20 -10.01 20.11 0.24
CA VAL A 20 -8.98 20.25 -0.79
C VAL A 20 -9.31 21.34 -1.83
N SER A 21 -10.26 22.23 -1.55
CA SER A 21 -10.67 23.27 -2.49
C SER A 21 -9.55 24.28 -2.75
N LYS A 22 -8.76 24.60 -1.73
CA LYS A 22 -7.55 25.44 -1.88
C LYS A 22 -6.50 24.75 -2.74
N ASP A 23 -6.33 23.44 -2.57
CA ASP A 23 -5.35 22.63 -3.30
C ASP A 23 -5.62 22.67 -4.81
N ARG A 24 -6.89 22.69 -5.23
CA ARG A 24 -7.27 22.87 -6.63
C ARG A 24 -6.77 24.20 -7.19
N ILE A 25 -6.89 25.28 -6.42
CA ILE A 25 -6.43 26.62 -6.81
C ILE A 25 -4.90 26.64 -6.88
N ASP A 26 -4.24 26.06 -5.89
CA ASP A 26 -2.79 25.99 -5.82
C ASP A 26 -2.22 25.15 -6.96
N TYR A 27 -2.81 23.98 -7.24
CA TYR A 27 -2.44 23.13 -8.37
C TYR A 27 -2.49 23.88 -9.70
N GLY A 28 -3.51 24.73 -9.90
CA GLY A 28 -3.63 25.57 -11.11
C GLY A 28 -2.52 26.62 -11.26
N LYS A 29 -1.89 27.05 -10.14
CA LYS A 29 -0.80 28.03 -10.12
C LYS A 29 0.59 27.42 -10.21
N MET A 30 0.72 26.12 -9.91
CA MET A 30 1.99 25.41 -9.95
C MET A 30 2.58 25.38 -11.36
N SER A 31 3.91 25.42 -11.45
CA SER A 31 4.63 25.17 -12.70
C SER A 31 4.40 23.73 -13.19
N ASP A 32 4.67 23.48 -14.47
CA ASP A 32 4.56 22.12 -15.03
C ASP A 32 5.45 21.12 -14.31
N HIS A 33 6.64 21.57 -13.89
CA HIS A 33 7.56 20.73 -13.12
C HIS A 33 7.01 20.35 -11.75
N GLU A 34 6.45 21.31 -11.01
CA GLU A 34 5.82 21.07 -9.72
C GLU A 34 4.60 20.14 -9.83
N ARG A 35 3.74 20.39 -10.82
CA ARG A 35 2.61 19.50 -11.13
C ARG A 35 3.07 18.08 -11.44
N HIS A 36 4.13 17.93 -12.24
CA HIS A 36 4.70 16.62 -12.55
C HIS A 36 5.18 15.88 -11.31
N ILE A 37 5.93 16.54 -10.42
CA ILE A 37 6.40 15.96 -9.16
C ILE A 37 5.21 15.54 -8.28
N PHE A 38 4.25 16.44 -8.09
CA PHE A 38 3.10 16.22 -7.25
C PHE A 38 2.24 15.03 -7.74
N ILE A 39 1.91 15.00 -9.03
CA ILE A 39 1.11 13.92 -9.62
C ILE A 39 1.87 12.59 -9.64
N SER A 40 3.16 12.60 -9.92
CA SER A 40 3.98 11.37 -9.87
C SER A 40 4.02 10.79 -8.46
N ASN A 41 4.09 11.64 -7.44
CA ASN A 41 4.01 11.24 -6.04
C ASN A 41 2.66 10.59 -5.70
N LEU A 42 1.54 11.22 -6.09
CA LEU A 42 0.20 10.65 -5.88
C LEU A 42 -0.02 9.34 -6.62
N LYS A 43 0.48 9.20 -7.86
CA LYS A 43 0.43 7.94 -8.61
C LYS A 43 1.16 6.82 -7.87
N TYR A 44 2.34 7.12 -7.35
CA TYR A 44 3.14 6.18 -6.57
C TYR A 44 2.39 5.71 -5.31
N GLN A 45 1.87 6.65 -4.51
CA GLN A 45 1.09 6.35 -3.31
C GLN A 45 -0.16 5.55 -3.64
N THR A 46 -0.93 5.96 -4.64
CA THR A 46 -2.18 5.27 -5.04
C THR A 46 -1.93 3.81 -5.41
N LEU A 47 -0.90 3.52 -6.20
CA LEU A 47 -0.61 2.15 -6.62
C LEU A 47 -0.14 1.28 -5.45
N LEU A 48 0.75 1.77 -4.61
CA LEU A 48 1.30 0.99 -3.51
C LEU A 48 0.28 0.72 -2.41
N ASP A 49 -0.54 1.71 -2.05
CA ASP A 49 -1.60 1.51 -1.05
C ASP A 49 -2.76 0.63 -1.57
N SER A 50 -2.96 0.58 -2.88
CA SER A 50 -3.89 -0.39 -3.46
C SER A 50 -3.46 -1.85 -3.23
N ILE A 51 -2.15 -2.09 -3.20
CA ILE A 51 -1.56 -3.40 -2.85
C ILE A 51 -1.73 -3.65 -1.35
N GLN A 52 -1.42 -2.67 -0.52
CA GLN A 52 -1.51 -2.77 0.93
C GLN A 52 -2.96 -2.92 1.44
N GLY A 53 -3.95 -2.37 0.74
CA GLY A 53 -5.37 -2.54 1.10
C GLY A 53 -5.91 -3.96 0.89
N ARG A 54 -5.26 -4.79 0.07
CA ARG A 54 -5.71 -6.15 -0.23
C ARG A 54 -4.78 -7.23 0.30
N SER A 55 -3.48 -7.06 0.08
CA SER A 55 -2.50 -8.14 0.26
C SER A 55 -2.36 -8.63 1.70
N PRO A 56 -2.43 -7.80 2.75
CA PRO A 56 -2.40 -8.28 4.13
C PRO A 56 -3.48 -9.31 4.44
N ASN A 57 -4.72 -9.08 4.01
CA ASN A 57 -5.82 -10.01 4.24
C ASN A 57 -5.57 -11.35 3.54
N VAL A 58 -5.15 -11.33 2.27
CA VAL A 58 -4.92 -12.55 1.49
C VAL A 58 -3.72 -13.34 1.99
N ALA A 59 -2.64 -12.65 2.39
CA ALA A 59 -1.38 -13.27 2.76
C ALA A 59 -1.29 -13.66 4.24
N LEU A 60 -1.92 -12.90 5.13
CA LEU A 60 -1.69 -13.06 6.57
C LEU A 60 -2.85 -13.71 7.30
N LEU A 61 -4.12 -13.42 6.96
CA LEU A 61 -5.27 -14.01 7.64
C LEU A 61 -5.24 -15.55 7.68
N PRO A 62 -4.88 -16.25 6.58
CA PRO A 62 -4.80 -17.70 6.63
C PRO A 62 -3.69 -18.29 7.51
N LEU A 63 -2.76 -17.46 8.01
CA LEU A 63 -1.66 -17.87 8.88
C LEU A 63 -1.92 -17.61 10.36
N VAL A 64 -2.95 -16.85 10.70
CA VAL A 64 -3.23 -16.46 12.08
C VAL A 64 -4.23 -17.42 12.73
N SER A 65 -4.05 -17.61 14.04
CA SER A 65 -4.92 -18.44 14.88
C SER A 65 -5.50 -17.69 16.07
N LEU A 66 -5.11 -16.40 16.24
CA LEU A 66 -5.57 -15.54 17.32
C LEU A 66 -6.60 -14.56 16.77
N PRO A 67 -7.84 -14.56 17.28
CA PRO A 67 -8.89 -13.63 16.82
C PRO A 67 -8.48 -12.14 16.90
N GLU A 68 -7.72 -11.77 17.92
CA GLU A 68 -7.24 -10.41 18.10
C GLU A 68 -6.22 -10.01 17.01
N LEU A 69 -5.43 -10.96 16.52
CA LEU A 69 -4.50 -10.70 15.42
C LEU A 69 -5.23 -10.61 14.09
N GLU A 70 -6.26 -11.43 13.89
CA GLU A 70 -7.16 -11.35 12.73
C GLU A 70 -7.82 -9.98 12.67
N THR A 71 -8.46 -9.54 13.75
CA THR A 71 -9.09 -8.21 13.86
C THR A 71 -8.08 -7.10 13.57
N TRP A 72 -6.85 -7.21 14.04
CA TRP A 72 -5.83 -6.18 13.77
C TRP A 72 -5.43 -6.12 12.29
N ILE A 73 -5.30 -7.26 11.62
CA ILE A 73 -4.97 -7.32 10.18
C ILE A 73 -6.11 -6.72 9.35
N GLU A 74 -7.35 -7.04 9.68
CA GLU A 74 -8.53 -6.47 8.99
C GLU A 74 -8.61 -4.95 9.21
N THR A 75 -8.37 -4.48 10.42
CA THR A 75 -8.35 -3.04 10.74
C THR A 75 -7.23 -2.33 9.98
N TRP A 76 -6.05 -2.94 9.88
CA TRP A 76 -4.95 -2.41 9.09
C TRP A 76 -5.32 -2.33 7.60
N ALA A 77 -5.79 -3.42 7.00
CA ALA A 77 -6.20 -3.41 5.58
C ALA A 77 -7.31 -2.40 5.29
N PHE A 78 -8.23 -2.20 6.22
CA PHE A 78 -9.25 -1.16 6.12
C PHE A 78 -8.62 0.25 6.11
N SER A 79 -7.65 0.52 6.98
CA SER A 79 -6.95 1.81 7.00
C SER A 79 -6.23 2.11 5.68
N GLU A 80 -5.57 1.11 5.09
CA GLU A 80 -4.94 1.27 3.77
C GLU A 80 -5.97 1.56 2.67
N THR A 81 -7.18 1.03 2.80
CA THR A 81 -8.28 1.37 1.90
C THR A 81 -8.68 2.84 2.03
N ILE A 82 -8.66 3.40 3.25
CA ILE A 82 -8.91 4.84 3.47
C ILE A 82 -7.80 5.69 2.85
N HIS A 83 -6.52 5.29 2.99
CA HIS A 83 -5.39 5.96 2.33
C HIS A 83 -5.57 6.01 0.82
N SER A 84 -5.81 4.88 0.18
CA SER A 84 -6.05 4.79 -1.27
C SER A 84 -7.24 5.66 -1.74
N ARG A 85 -8.32 5.69 -0.96
CA ARG A 85 -9.47 6.56 -1.21
C ARG A 85 -9.10 8.04 -1.08
N SER A 86 -8.23 8.40 -0.13
CA SER A 86 -7.78 9.77 0.08
C SER A 86 -7.00 10.30 -1.12
N TYR A 87 -6.05 9.53 -1.65
CA TYR A 87 -5.32 9.92 -2.88
C TYR A 87 -6.26 10.06 -4.08
N THR A 88 -7.20 9.13 -4.22
CA THR A 88 -8.23 9.21 -5.28
C THR A 88 -9.11 10.46 -5.12
N HIS A 89 -9.49 10.80 -3.89
CA HIS A 89 -10.26 11.99 -3.56
C HIS A 89 -9.49 13.27 -3.94
N ILE A 90 -8.21 13.35 -3.58
CA ILE A 90 -7.34 14.47 -3.95
C ILE A 90 -7.27 14.62 -5.47
N ILE A 91 -6.90 13.57 -6.20
CA ILE A 91 -6.79 13.59 -7.67
C ILE A 91 -8.08 14.08 -8.32
N ARG A 92 -9.24 13.56 -7.90
CA ARG A 92 -10.54 13.96 -8.44
C ARG A 92 -10.91 15.43 -8.19
N ASN A 93 -10.41 16.01 -7.12
CA ASN A 93 -10.75 17.38 -6.74
C ASN A 93 -9.78 18.41 -7.32
N ILE A 94 -8.51 18.07 -7.56
CA ILE A 94 -7.52 19.01 -8.06
C ILE A 94 -7.44 19.11 -9.58
N THR A 95 -7.86 18.05 -10.32
CA THR A 95 -7.77 18.01 -11.78
C THR A 95 -9.14 18.10 -12.45
N ASN A 96 -9.16 18.57 -13.71
CA ASN A 96 -10.38 18.59 -14.52
C ASN A 96 -10.70 17.23 -15.14
N ASP A 97 -9.66 16.43 -15.44
CA ASP A 97 -9.78 15.09 -16.00
C ASP A 97 -8.91 14.10 -15.20
N PRO A 98 -9.49 13.50 -14.17
CA PRO A 98 -8.78 12.50 -13.35
C PRO A 98 -8.42 11.22 -14.13
N SER A 99 -9.14 10.89 -15.22
CA SER A 99 -8.93 9.65 -15.98
C SER A 99 -7.54 9.62 -16.58
N LEU A 100 -7.02 10.72 -17.07
CA LEU A 100 -5.66 10.85 -17.61
C LEU A 100 -4.58 10.45 -16.60
N ILE A 101 -4.83 10.71 -15.32
CA ILE A 101 -3.90 10.36 -14.25
C ILE A 101 -4.03 8.86 -13.91
N PHE A 102 -5.25 8.36 -13.75
CA PHE A 102 -5.49 6.98 -13.37
C PHE A 102 -5.04 6.00 -14.46
N ASP A 103 -5.32 6.30 -15.72
CA ASP A 103 -4.93 5.45 -16.86
C ASP A 103 -3.39 5.38 -17.04
N ASP A 104 -2.68 6.43 -16.59
CA ASP A 104 -1.21 6.50 -16.71
C ASP A 104 -0.46 5.99 -15.44
N ILE A 105 -1.15 5.58 -14.38
CA ILE A 105 -0.47 5.03 -13.18
C ILE A 105 0.42 3.84 -13.55
N VAL A 106 -0.11 2.89 -14.32
CA VAL A 106 0.61 1.68 -14.75
C VAL A 106 1.50 1.93 -15.98
N GLY A 107 1.43 3.11 -16.60
CA GLY A 107 2.31 3.51 -17.70
C GLY A 107 3.73 3.87 -17.25
N ASN A 108 3.90 4.25 -15.99
CA ASN A 108 5.19 4.60 -15.42
C ASN A 108 5.94 3.34 -14.94
N LYS A 109 6.97 2.95 -15.71
CA LYS A 109 7.76 1.72 -15.44
C LYS A 109 8.44 1.73 -14.08
N ASP A 110 8.92 2.88 -13.62
CA ASP A 110 9.61 2.99 -12.33
C ASP A 110 8.64 2.77 -11.16
N ILE A 111 7.41 3.25 -11.27
CA ILE A 111 6.36 3.03 -10.27
C ILE A 111 5.95 1.56 -10.26
N VAL A 112 5.75 0.96 -11.44
CA VAL A 112 5.38 -0.47 -11.56
C VAL A 112 6.46 -1.37 -10.99
N GLU A 113 7.74 -1.15 -11.34
CA GLU A 113 8.86 -1.93 -10.78
C GLU A 113 8.90 -1.88 -9.24
N ARG A 114 8.59 -0.73 -8.66
CA ARG A 114 8.53 -0.59 -7.21
C ARG A 114 7.34 -1.30 -6.58
N ALA A 115 6.22 -1.32 -7.26
CA ALA A 115 5.04 -2.08 -6.87
C ALA A 115 5.31 -3.58 -6.93
N GLU A 116 5.91 -4.08 -8.02
CA GLU A 116 6.30 -5.47 -8.20
C GLU A 116 7.31 -5.93 -7.13
N TYR A 117 8.25 -5.07 -6.75
CA TYR A 117 9.19 -5.39 -5.67
C TYR A 117 8.50 -5.71 -4.35
N THR A 118 7.40 -5.03 -4.03
CA THR A 118 6.63 -5.30 -2.81
C THR A 118 5.71 -6.50 -3.01
N SER A 119 4.99 -6.55 -4.11
CA SER A 119 4.02 -7.61 -4.42
C SER A 119 4.65 -9.01 -4.43
N ARG A 120 5.86 -9.16 -4.95
CA ARG A 120 6.52 -10.47 -5.03
C ARG A 120 6.70 -11.15 -3.68
N TYR A 121 6.88 -10.40 -2.59
CA TYR A 121 7.00 -10.99 -1.25
C TYR A 121 5.66 -11.47 -0.72
N TYR A 122 4.58 -10.76 -1.07
CA TYR A 122 3.24 -11.27 -0.82
C TYR A 122 2.94 -12.51 -1.64
N ASP A 123 3.24 -12.48 -2.94
CA ASP A 123 3.00 -13.60 -3.84
C ASP A 123 3.79 -14.85 -3.42
N ASP A 124 5.05 -14.67 -3.05
CA ASP A 124 5.91 -15.73 -2.52
C ASP A 124 5.33 -16.38 -1.26
N LEU A 125 4.79 -15.57 -0.34
CA LEU A 125 4.16 -16.07 0.88
C LEU A 125 2.84 -16.77 0.56
N ILE A 126 1.97 -16.16 -0.25
CA ILE A 126 0.67 -16.70 -0.61
C ILE A 126 0.82 -18.05 -1.33
N ASN A 127 1.68 -18.12 -2.34
CA ASN A 127 1.90 -19.35 -3.10
C ASN A 127 2.45 -20.48 -2.22
N TYR A 128 3.43 -20.17 -1.38
CA TYR A 128 4.03 -21.17 -0.50
C TYR A 128 3.05 -21.66 0.57
N GLN A 129 2.29 -20.76 1.16
CA GLN A 129 1.25 -21.09 2.14
C GLN A 129 0.15 -21.96 1.55
N GLN A 130 -0.31 -21.66 0.32
CA GLN A 130 -1.29 -22.49 -0.37
C GLN A 130 -0.74 -23.91 -0.59
N ALA A 131 0.52 -24.03 -1.02
CA ALA A 131 1.18 -25.31 -1.18
C ALA A 131 1.32 -26.04 0.17
N TYR A 132 1.68 -25.32 1.24
CA TYR A 132 1.78 -25.88 2.60
C TYR A 132 0.43 -26.41 3.10
N ASN A 133 -0.65 -25.65 2.89
CA ASN A 133 -1.99 -26.04 3.32
C ASN A 133 -2.54 -27.23 2.50
N LEU A 134 -2.17 -27.31 1.22
CA LEU A 134 -2.64 -28.38 0.33
C LEU A 134 -1.91 -29.70 0.54
N HIS A 135 -0.59 -29.66 0.72
CA HIS A 135 0.27 -30.84 0.69
C HIS A 135 0.83 -31.21 2.07
N GLY A 136 0.92 -30.27 3.02
CA GLY A 136 1.61 -30.47 4.29
C GLY A 136 3.13 -30.47 4.15
N GLU A 137 3.84 -30.72 5.26
CA GLU A 137 5.30 -30.81 5.27
C GLU A 137 5.82 -32.06 4.54
N GLY A 138 6.93 -31.92 3.83
CA GLY A 138 7.60 -33.00 3.12
C GLY A 138 8.05 -32.63 1.73
N VAL A 139 8.63 -33.62 1.02
CA VAL A 139 9.05 -33.49 -0.37
C VAL A 139 7.93 -34.01 -1.27
N HIS A 140 7.40 -33.14 -2.10
CA HIS A 140 6.28 -33.41 -3.00
C HIS A 140 6.72 -33.35 -4.46
N LYS A 141 6.35 -34.35 -5.26
CA LYS A 141 6.59 -34.34 -6.70
C LYS A 141 5.53 -33.48 -7.39
N THR A 142 5.98 -32.55 -8.20
CA THR A 142 5.14 -31.68 -9.04
C THR A 142 5.52 -31.81 -10.51
N ASP A 143 4.70 -31.27 -11.39
CA ASP A 143 4.97 -31.27 -12.85
C ASP A 143 6.24 -30.50 -13.24
N VAL A 144 6.71 -29.61 -12.34
CA VAL A 144 7.89 -28.78 -12.56
C VAL A 144 9.11 -29.20 -11.71
N GLY A 145 9.02 -30.31 -10.99
CA GLY A 145 10.11 -30.84 -10.15
C GLY A 145 9.68 -31.22 -8.74
N GLU A 146 10.64 -31.33 -7.83
CA GLU A 146 10.38 -31.62 -6.43
C GLU A 146 10.23 -30.30 -5.65
N LEU A 147 9.20 -30.24 -4.80
CA LEU A 147 8.93 -29.13 -3.89
C LEU A 147 9.10 -29.61 -2.45
N ASP A 148 10.10 -29.09 -1.75
CA ASP A 148 10.29 -29.32 -0.31
C ASP A 148 9.49 -28.27 0.48
N ILE A 149 8.49 -28.74 1.21
CA ILE A 149 7.59 -27.91 2.02
C ILE A 149 7.90 -28.13 3.49
N ASN A 150 8.23 -27.03 4.18
CA ASN A 150 8.57 -27.10 5.60
C ASN A 150 8.21 -25.78 6.34
N MET A 151 7.98 -25.88 7.64
CA MET A 151 7.60 -24.75 8.50
C MET A 151 8.68 -23.65 8.56
N ARG A 152 9.95 -24.01 8.42
CA ARG A 152 11.06 -23.03 8.45
C ARG A 152 10.97 -22.06 7.27
N ASP A 153 10.72 -22.58 6.08
CA ASP A 153 10.62 -21.76 4.88
C ASP A 153 9.32 -20.94 4.86
N LEU A 154 8.21 -21.47 5.38
CA LEU A 154 7.00 -20.70 5.58
C LEU A 154 7.25 -19.50 6.50
N LYS A 155 7.89 -19.70 7.65
CA LYS A 155 8.27 -18.64 8.59
C LYS A 155 9.23 -17.63 7.96
N ARG A 156 10.19 -18.09 7.14
CA ARG A 156 11.10 -17.21 6.42
C ARG A 156 10.36 -16.34 5.42
N LYS A 157 9.43 -16.88 4.65
CA LYS A 157 8.63 -16.12 3.69
C LYS A 157 7.73 -15.11 4.39
N LEU A 158 7.09 -15.50 5.50
CA LEU A 158 6.35 -14.56 6.35
C LEU A 158 7.24 -13.42 6.86
N TYR A 159 8.42 -13.73 7.37
CA TYR A 159 9.37 -12.70 7.82
C TYR A 159 9.77 -11.75 6.69
N MET A 160 10.10 -12.28 5.51
CA MET A 160 10.49 -11.44 4.35
C MET A 160 9.33 -10.58 3.86
N CYS A 161 8.11 -11.08 3.88
CA CYS A 161 6.91 -10.32 3.57
C CYS A 161 6.74 -9.15 4.56
N LEU A 162 6.76 -9.40 5.86
CA LEU A 162 6.65 -8.37 6.88
C LEU A 162 7.80 -7.34 6.79
N MET A 163 9.01 -7.77 6.49
CA MET A 163 10.15 -6.85 6.27
C MET A 163 9.94 -5.98 5.04
N SER A 164 9.39 -6.51 3.94
CA SER A 164 9.10 -5.71 2.74
C SER A 164 8.04 -4.63 3.01
N VAL A 165 7.03 -4.95 3.81
CA VAL A 165 6.02 -3.99 4.28
C VAL A 165 6.67 -2.90 5.14
N ASN A 166 7.49 -3.28 6.12
CA ASN A 166 8.18 -2.30 6.97
C ASN A 166 9.09 -1.36 6.15
N VAL A 167 9.77 -1.86 5.13
CA VAL A 167 10.59 -1.03 4.22
C VAL A 167 9.70 -0.07 3.42
N LEU A 168 8.55 -0.53 2.96
CA LEU A 168 7.59 0.33 2.27
C LEU A 168 7.09 1.45 3.19
N GLU A 169 6.54 1.09 4.34
CA GLU A 169 5.87 2.01 5.26
C GLU A 169 6.86 2.97 5.95
N ALA A 170 7.97 2.43 6.49
CA ALA A 170 8.88 3.21 7.33
C ALA A 170 10.00 3.92 6.54
N ILE A 171 10.20 3.63 5.27
CA ILE A 171 11.28 4.22 4.47
C ILE A 171 10.74 4.85 3.18
N ARG A 172 10.08 4.06 2.33
CA ARG A 172 9.69 4.51 0.99
C ARG A 172 8.59 5.57 1.02
N PHE A 173 7.57 5.37 1.84
CA PHE A 173 6.50 6.36 1.98
C PHE A 173 6.95 7.63 2.69
N TYR A 174 7.95 7.56 3.57
CA TYR A 174 8.51 8.78 4.17
C TYR A 174 9.15 9.72 3.14
N VAL A 175 9.75 9.20 2.08
CA VAL A 175 10.23 10.02 0.95
C VAL A 175 9.05 10.70 0.25
N SER A 176 7.96 9.98 0.07
CA SER A 176 6.72 10.47 -0.51
C SER A 176 6.07 11.56 0.36
N PHE A 177 5.99 11.33 1.67
CA PHE A 177 5.46 12.31 2.63
C PHE A 177 6.33 13.57 2.69
N ALA A 178 7.66 13.44 2.63
CA ALA A 178 8.55 14.59 2.56
C ALA A 178 8.27 15.47 1.34
N CYS A 179 7.88 14.88 0.22
CA CYS A 179 7.45 15.61 -0.96
C CYS A 179 6.17 16.43 -0.68
N SER A 180 5.16 15.83 -0.05
CA SER A 180 3.92 16.51 0.33
C SER A 180 4.20 17.67 1.32
N PHE A 181 4.99 17.42 2.36
CA PHE A 181 5.35 18.42 3.35
C PHE A 181 6.16 19.58 2.75
N ALA A 182 7.03 19.32 1.75
CA ALA A 182 7.78 20.37 1.06
C ALA A 182 6.86 21.32 0.28
N PHE A 183 5.74 20.84 -0.26
CA PHE A 183 4.72 21.71 -0.84
C PHE A 183 3.97 22.50 0.25
N ALA A 184 3.57 21.85 1.33
CA ALA A 184 2.84 22.50 2.41
C ALA A 184 3.66 23.59 3.12
N GLU A 185 4.98 23.38 3.33
CA GLU A 185 5.89 24.39 3.87
C GLU A 185 5.95 25.67 3.02
N ARG A 186 5.68 25.54 1.72
CA ARG A 186 5.57 26.66 0.79
C ARG A 186 4.15 27.26 0.71
N GLY A 187 3.22 26.82 1.53
CA GLY A 187 1.82 27.23 1.52
C GLY A 187 1.02 26.69 0.33
N LEU A 188 1.47 25.59 -0.29
CA LEU A 188 0.84 24.91 -1.42
C LEU A 188 0.35 23.53 -1.03
N MET A 189 -0.82 23.12 -1.55
CA MET A 189 -1.33 21.75 -1.37
C MET A 189 -1.44 21.32 0.10
N GLU A 190 -1.85 22.23 0.96
CA GLU A 190 -1.93 22.00 2.43
C GLU A 190 -3.00 20.99 2.81
N GLY A 191 -4.06 20.84 2.02
CA GLY A 191 -5.09 19.81 2.24
C GLY A 191 -4.59 18.38 1.94
N ASN A 192 -3.54 18.25 1.11
CA ASN A 192 -2.87 16.97 0.85
C ASN A 192 -1.88 16.58 1.95
N ALA A 193 -1.34 17.50 2.72
CA ALA A 193 -0.31 17.25 3.73
C ALA A 193 -0.90 16.82 5.06
#